data_a84c696b12fef020fe15b2a931cdd089
#
_entry.id   a84c696b12fef020fe15b2a931cdd089
#
_cell.length_a   1.000
_cell.length_b   1.000
_cell.length_c   1.000
_cell.angle_alpha   90.00
_cell.angle_beta   90.00
_cell.angle_gamma   90.00
#
_symmetry.space_group_name_H-M   'P 1'
#
loop_
_entity.id
_entity.type
_entity.pdbx_description
1 polymer ?
#
loop_
_entity_poly.entity_id
_entity_poly.type
_entity_poly.pdbx_seq_one_letter_code
_entity_poly.pdbx_strand_id
1 'polypeptide(L)'
;MNGITINKLKELNNIHIIDIRDNYSYTMSHLNNAINIPYYSLINNYSMYLNKNEVYCFYCDFSHQSQSLSNMLNALGYKTYYLIEGYLEYKVNNYNK
;
A
#
# COMPACT_ATOMS: atom_id res chain seq x y z
N MET A 1 3.66 3.23 15.08
CA MET A 1 4.24 2.93 13.77
C MET A 1 3.32 2.01 13.03
N ASN A 2 3.14 2.29 11.76
CA ASN A 2 2.12 1.62 10.96
C ASN A 2 2.70 0.80 9.80
N GLY A 3 3.98 0.43 9.90
CA GLY A 3 4.59 -0.48 8.94
C GLY A 3 4.29 -1.92 9.28
N ILE A 4 3.95 -2.73 8.27
CA ILE A 4 3.73 -4.16 8.45
C ILE A 4 4.49 -4.95 7.38
N THR A 5 4.84 -6.19 7.71
CA THR A 5 5.49 -7.08 6.77
C THR A 5 4.46 -7.74 5.87
N ILE A 6 4.93 -8.30 4.74
CA ILE A 6 4.04 -9.06 3.86
C ILE A 6 3.42 -10.25 4.59
N ASN A 7 4.18 -10.89 5.48
CA ASN A 7 3.66 -12.02 6.23
C ASN A 7 2.52 -11.59 7.17
N LYS A 8 2.67 -10.43 7.82
CA LYS A 8 1.61 -9.89 8.67
C LYS A 8 0.39 -9.51 7.84
N LEU A 9 0.61 -8.90 6.68
CA LEU A 9 -0.49 -8.53 5.78
C LEU A 9 -1.33 -9.74 5.40
N LYS A 10 -0.69 -10.87 5.15
CA LYS A 10 -1.41 -12.10 4.78
C LYS A 10 -2.28 -12.65 5.91
N GLU A 11 -2.00 -12.28 7.15
CA GLU A 11 -2.80 -12.70 8.30
C GLU A 11 -4.01 -11.83 8.55
N LEU A 12 -4.06 -10.64 7.96
CA LEU A 12 -5.13 -9.69 8.21
C LEU A 12 -6.30 -9.90 7.27
N ASN A 13 -7.51 -9.75 7.82
CA ASN A 13 -8.75 -9.83 7.07
C ASN A 13 -9.35 -8.43 6.91
N ASN A 14 -10.14 -8.24 5.86
CA ASN A 14 -10.88 -7.00 5.64
C ASN A 14 -9.97 -5.77 5.50
N ILE A 15 -8.80 -5.97 4.91
CA ILE A 15 -7.89 -4.88 4.63
C ILE A 15 -7.81 -4.69 3.12
N HIS A 16 -7.86 -3.43 2.69
CA HIS A 16 -7.74 -3.09 1.28
C HIS A 16 -6.28 -2.84 0.94
N ILE A 17 -5.77 -3.55 -0.05
CA ILE A 17 -4.37 -3.41 -0.48
C ILE A 17 -4.34 -2.46 -1.66
N ILE A 18 -3.57 -1.39 -1.54
CA ILE A 18 -3.53 -0.34 -2.56
C ILE A 18 -2.09 -0.17 -3.06
N ASP A 19 -1.92 -0.44 -4.34
CA ASP A 19 -0.67 -0.22 -5.05
C ASP A 19 -0.63 1.25 -5.48
N ILE A 20 0.31 2.01 -4.93
CA ILE A 20 0.39 3.45 -5.22
C ILE A 20 1.45 3.79 -6.28
N ARG A 21 1.96 2.76 -6.97
CA ARG A 21 2.88 2.95 -8.11
C ARG A 21 2.08 3.45 -9.31
N ASP A 22 2.80 3.75 -10.40
CA ASP A 22 2.12 4.13 -11.63
C ASP A 22 1.35 2.93 -12.22
N ASN A 23 0.42 3.24 -13.12
CA ASN A 23 -0.44 2.23 -13.71
C ASN A 23 0.34 1.19 -14.52
N TYR A 24 1.40 1.61 -15.20
CA TYR A 24 2.22 0.70 -15.99
C TYR A 24 2.85 -0.37 -15.11
N SER A 25 3.48 0.03 -14.00
CA SER A 25 4.10 -0.90 -13.07
C SER A 25 3.08 -1.87 -12.50
N TYR A 26 1.92 -1.36 -12.09
CA TYR A 26 0.84 -2.20 -11.59
C TYR A 26 0.38 -3.23 -12.63
N THR A 27 0.23 -2.80 -13.87
CA THR A 27 -0.24 -3.67 -14.95
C THR A 27 0.75 -4.80 -15.22
N MET A 28 2.05 -4.52 -15.09
CA MET A 28 3.09 -5.53 -15.30
C MET A 28 3.07 -6.61 -14.22
N SER A 29 2.93 -6.23 -12.96
CA SER A 29 2.74 -7.18 -11.86
C SER A 29 2.37 -6.41 -10.59
N HIS A 30 1.61 -7.03 -9.71
CA HIS A 30 1.20 -6.43 -8.45
C HIS A 30 0.83 -7.52 -7.44
N LEU A 31 0.67 -7.12 -6.18
CA LEU A 31 0.24 -8.06 -5.15
C LEU A 31 -1.18 -8.52 -5.41
N ASN A 32 -1.44 -9.77 -5.04
CA ASN A 32 -2.76 -10.35 -5.17
C ASN A 32 -3.80 -9.50 -4.43
N ASN A 33 -4.93 -9.25 -5.07
CA ASN A 33 -6.05 -8.45 -4.52
C ASN A 33 -5.75 -6.95 -4.38
N ALA A 34 -4.60 -6.47 -4.86
CA ALA A 34 -4.30 -5.05 -4.82
C ALA A 34 -5.05 -4.31 -5.92
N ILE A 35 -5.50 -3.10 -5.60
CA ILE A 35 -5.99 -2.18 -6.62
C ILE A 35 -4.98 -1.06 -6.78
N ASN A 36 -5.00 -0.41 -7.94
CA ASN A 36 -4.04 0.65 -8.24
C ASN A 36 -4.68 2.02 -8.07
N ILE A 37 -4.14 2.80 -7.14
CA ILE A 37 -4.46 4.22 -7.03
C ILE A 37 -3.11 4.93 -6.92
N PRO A 38 -2.64 5.56 -8.01
CA PRO A 38 -1.31 6.18 -7.99
C PRO A 38 -1.14 7.22 -6.88
N TYR A 39 0.08 7.34 -6.39
CA TYR A 39 0.41 8.19 -5.25
C TYR A 39 -0.16 9.60 -5.37
N TYR A 40 0.03 10.25 -6.54
CA TYR A 40 -0.44 11.63 -6.70
C TYR A 40 -1.96 11.75 -6.75
N SER A 41 -2.64 10.71 -7.23
CA SER A 41 -4.10 10.68 -7.19
C SER A 41 -4.59 10.63 -5.75
N LEU A 42 -3.97 9.79 -4.93
CA LEU A 42 -4.34 9.68 -3.52
C LEU A 42 -4.03 10.95 -2.75
N ILE A 43 -2.82 11.49 -2.91
CA ILE A 43 -2.42 12.66 -2.13
C ILE A 43 -3.30 13.87 -2.41
N ASN A 44 -3.80 13.98 -3.65
CA ASN A 44 -4.65 15.10 -4.06
C ASN A 44 -6.14 14.85 -3.83
N ASN A 45 -6.57 13.59 -3.69
CA ASN A 45 -7.99 13.26 -3.64
C ASN A 45 -8.33 12.13 -2.65
N TYR A 46 -7.58 12.02 -1.55
CA TYR A 46 -7.72 10.87 -0.65
C TYR A 46 -9.14 10.69 -0.12
N SER A 47 -9.85 11.78 0.15
CA SER A 47 -11.20 11.69 0.70
C SER A 47 -12.21 11.10 -0.30
N MET A 48 -11.90 11.13 -1.60
CA MET A 48 -12.74 10.53 -2.61
C MET A 48 -12.51 9.02 -2.73
N TYR A 49 -11.30 8.57 -2.40
CA TYR A 49 -10.94 7.16 -2.56
C TYR A 49 -11.06 6.35 -1.27
N LEU A 50 -10.93 7.01 -0.11
CA LEU A 50 -10.79 6.32 1.16
C LEU A 50 -11.93 6.64 2.11
N ASN A 51 -12.26 5.64 2.95
CA ASN A 51 -13.29 5.75 3.98
C ASN A 51 -12.62 5.54 5.34
N LYS A 52 -12.87 6.44 6.28
CA LYS A 52 -12.26 6.38 7.62
C LYS A 52 -12.67 5.15 8.43
N ASN A 53 -13.74 4.46 8.01
CA ASN A 53 -14.19 3.24 8.67
C ASN A 53 -13.55 1.98 8.11
N GLU A 54 -12.77 2.10 7.02
CA GLU A 54 -12.09 0.99 6.39
C GLU A 54 -10.61 0.99 6.70
N VAL A 55 -9.94 -0.14 6.47
CA VAL A 55 -8.51 -0.29 6.76
C VAL A 55 -7.77 -0.51 5.44
N TYR A 56 -6.65 0.19 5.27
CA TYR A 56 -5.89 0.17 4.02
C TYR A 56 -4.42 -0.15 4.28
N CYS A 57 -3.80 -0.88 3.37
CA CYS A 57 -2.36 -1.06 3.35
C CYS A 57 -1.83 -0.57 2.01
N PHE A 58 -0.94 0.40 2.05
CA PHE A 58 -0.31 0.96 0.85
C PHE A 58 1.04 0.30 0.59
N TYR A 59 1.39 0.15 -0.69
CA TYR A 59 2.75 -0.25 -1.02
C TYR A 59 3.22 0.45 -2.29
N CYS A 60 4.53 0.65 -2.36
CA CYS A 60 5.23 1.17 -3.53
C CYS A 60 6.51 0.34 -3.69
N ASP A 61 7.40 0.71 -4.61
CA ASP A 61 8.58 -0.11 -4.88
C ASP A 61 9.56 -0.15 -3.70
N PHE A 62 9.81 1.00 -3.05
CA PHE A 62 10.85 1.11 -2.02
C PHE A 62 10.32 1.49 -0.64
N SER A 63 9.03 1.54 -0.46
CA SER A 63 8.32 1.86 0.78
C SER A 63 8.33 3.34 1.21
N HIS A 64 9.17 4.20 0.66
CA HIS A 64 9.27 5.60 1.13
C HIS A 64 7.98 6.38 0.92
N GLN A 65 7.39 6.30 -0.28
CA GLN A 65 6.15 7.01 -0.57
C GLN A 65 4.99 6.44 0.23
N SER A 66 4.90 5.12 0.32
CA SER A 66 3.81 4.47 1.06
C SER A 66 3.90 4.76 2.55
N GLN A 67 5.11 4.82 3.12
CA GLN A 67 5.30 5.19 4.52
C GLN A 67 4.85 6.62 4.77
N SER A 68 5.31 7.55 3.94
CA SER A 68 4.95 8.96 4.06
C SER A 68 3.44 9.17 3.95
N LEU A 69 2.82 8.53 2.97
CA LEU A 69 1.38 8.61 2.75
C LEU A 69 0.60 8.05 3.93
N SER A 70 1.00 6.89 4.43
CA SER A 70 0.33 6.24 5.55
C SER A 70 0.41 7.10 6.81
N ASN A 71 1.58 7.68 7.08
CA ASN A 71 1.75 8.56 8.24
C ASN A 71 0.84 9.79 8.13
N MET A 72 0.79 10.40 6.96
CA MET A 72 -0.06 11.58 6.72
C MET A 72 -1.54 11.23 6.94
N LEU A 73 -2.00 10.14 6.35
CA LEU A 73 -3.40 9.76 6.42
C LEU A 73 -3.82 9.31 7.81
N ASN A 74 -2.92 8.63 8.54
CA ASN A 74 -3.21 8.30 9.94
C ASN A 74 -3.39 9.56 10.78
N ALA A 75 -2.57 10.57 10.54
CA ALA A 75 -2.71 11.85 11.25
C ALA A 75 -4.04 12.52 10.94
N LEU A 76 -4.64 12.24 9.78
CA LEU A 76 -5.93 12.78 9.38
C LEU A 76 -7.12 11.90 9.80
N GLY A 77 -6.85 10.80 10.51
CA GLY A 77 -7.90 9.94 11.05
C GLY A 77 -8.24 8.71 10.22
N TYR A 78 -7.50 8.43 9.16
CA TYR A 78 -7.68 7.20 8.38
C TYR A 78 -6.90 6.06 9.03
N LYS A 79 -7.37 4.82 8.83
CA LYS A 79 -6.74 3.61 9.36
C LYS A 79 -5.86 3.01 8.29
N THR A 80 -4.57 3.31 8.32
CA THR A 80 -3.66 2.91 7.25
C THR A 80 -2.40 2.26 7.78
N TYR A 81 -1.86 1.35 6.96
CA TYR A 81 -0.57 0.69 7.13
C TYR A 81 0.22 0.86 5.85
N TYR A 82 1.53 0.59 5.90
CA TYR A 82 2.33 0.50 4.69
C TYR A 82 3.18 -0.77 4.75
N LEU A 83 3.51 -1.30 3.58
CA LEU A 83 4.30 -2.51 3.46
C LEU A 83 5.78 -2.16 3.63
N ILE A 84 6.41 -2.69 4.67
CA ILE A 84 7.79 -2.35 5.03
C ILE A 84 8.76 -2.74 3.92
N GLU A 85 8.60 -3.94 3.34
CA GLU A 85 9.53 -4.46 2.34
C GLU A 85 9.55 -3.65 1.05
N GLY A 86 8.39 -3.06 0.69
CA GLY A 86 8.25 -2.55 -0.65
C GLY A 86 8.10 -3.67 -1.68
N TYR A 87 7.58 -3.32 -2.86
CA TYR A 87 7.28 -4.35 -3.84
C TYR A 87 8.51 -4.98 -4.47
N LEU A 88 9.56 -4.19 -4.69
CA LEU A 88 10.78 -4.72 -5.31
C LEU A 88 11.46 -5.73 -4.40
N GLU A 89 11.55 -5.47 -3.11
CA GLU A 89 12.11 -6.43 -2.17
C GLU A 89 11.25 -7.69 -2.10
N TYR A 90 9.94 -7.54 -2.05
CA TYR A 90 9.01 -8.67 -2.08
C TYR A 90 9.24 -9.53 -3.33
N LYS A 91 9.35 -8.90 -4.50
CA LYS A 91 9.57 -9.63 -5.76
C LYS A 91 10.87 -10.41 -5.75
N VAL A 92 11.96 -9.79 -5.31
CA VAL A 92 13.25 -10.45 -5.23
C VAL A 92 13.20 -11.65 -4.30
N ASN A 93 12.59 -11.49 -3.12
CA ASN A 93 12.51 -12.57 -2.14
C ASN A 93 11.66 -13.74 -2.61
N ASN A 94 10.74 -13.51 -3.52
CA ASN A 94 9.84 -14.56 -4.02
C ASN A 94 10.25 -15.12 -5.38
N TYR A 95 11.25 -14.51 -6.03
CA TYR A 95 11.67 -14.92 -7.36
C TYR A 95 12.28 -16.32 -7.38
N ASN A 96 13.04 -16.67 -6.35
CA ASN A 96 13.78 -17.94 -6.28
C ASN A 96 13.05 -19.04 -5.52
N LYS A 97 11.77 -18.93 -5.33
CA LYS A 97 10.98 -19.95 -4.65
C LYS A 97 10.31 -20.92 -5.58
#